data_86057d7c69533315180786eb5e70d936
#
_entry.id   86057d7c69533315180786eb5e70d936
#
_cell.length_a   1.000
_cell.length_b   1.000
_cell.length_c   1.000
_cell.angle_alpha   90.00
_cell.angle_beta   90.00
_cell.angle_gamma   90.00
#
_symmetry.space_group_name_H-M   'P 1'
#
loop_
_entity.id
_entity.type
_entity.pdbx_description
1 polymer ?
#
loop_
_entity_poly.entity_id
_entity_poly.type
_entity_poly.pdbx_seq_one_letter_code
_entity_poly.pdbx_strand_id
1 'polypeptide(L)'
;MTPLRQLIAVALALAALAAGAQMSDIAPAATVGHTRELWSYGYPVKPFDREHLVRANLGDPRMQFFGPPTMRTLLRGSGSFSFHQGVDIASRPGIAVYPVADGTVSVVANEWVRVSSGGGRQFEYWHIRPVVRTGQQVTARQTVLGHIRAPSNHVHLTEFEGGRAVNPLVPGRLTPYHDSTRPTVRAIMFRRRDSGRELLPNFVRGAVEIVADAEDMPTDPGRVEWCGPETPALITWHVRSITGRLVVPQRIAVDFRTAVPPDSAFWSVYARGTYQNQTIFGRHYSYRQRGAYLFKLAPHFDTRALRDGVYDLVVTATDIRGNTGSQTLRFTVHNRGGWR
;
A
#
# COMPACT_ATOMS: atom_id res chain seq x y z
N MET A 1 62.63 -43.42 -28.46
CA MET A 1 61.73 -43.95 -27.38
C MET A 1 60.62 -42.94 -27.15
N THR A 2 59.49 -43.19 -27.78
CA THR A 2 58.30 -42.28 -27.83
C THR A 2 57.21 -42.77 -26.89
N PRO A 3 56.52 -41.90 -26.16
CA PRO A 3 55.22 -42.26 -25.60
C PRO A 3 54.06 -41.66 -26.41
N LEU A 4 53.14 -42.50 -26.58
CA LEU A 4 51.84 -42.44 -27.22
C LEU A 4 50.97 -41.28 -26.74
N ARG A 5 50.50 -40.44 -27.65
CA ARG A 5 49.45 -39.42 -27.38
C ARG A 5 48.11 -40.06 -27.71
N GLN A 6 47.28 -40.19 -26.70
CA GLN A 6 45.89 -40.50 -26.89
C GLN A 6 45.11 -39.16 -27.15
N LEU A 7 44.48 -39.06 -28.31
CA LEU A 7 43.54 -38.06 -28.72
C LEU A 7 42.18 -38.42 -28.13
N ILE A 8 41.66 -37.58 -27.27
CA ILE A 8 40.25 -37.60 -26.87
C ILE A 8 39.56 -36.56 -27.74
N ALA A 9 38.73 -37.02 -28.65
CA ALA A 9 37.81 -36.18 -29.42
C ALA A 9 36.64 -35.76 -28.52
N VAL A 10 36.53 -34.46 -28.22
CA VAL A 10 35.35 -33.89 -27.60
C VAL A 10 34.41 -33.41 -28.69
N ALA A 11 33.29 -34.10 -28.86
CA ALA A 11 32.22 -33.67 -29.72
C ALA A 11 31.49 -32.51 -29.06
N LEU A 12 31.62 -31.31 -29.61
CA LEU A 12 30.78 -30.15 -29.24
C LEU A 12 29.41 -30.33 -29.89
N ALA A 13 28.42 -30.71 -29.07
CA ALA A 13 27.03 -30.59 -29.42
C ALA A 13 26.60 -29.13 -29.15
N LEU A 14 26.38 -28.34 -30.20
CA LEU A 14 25.69 -27.08 -30.14
C LEU A 14 24.19 -27.35 -29.82
N ALA A 15 23.83 -27.25 -28.56
CA ALA A 15 22.43 -27.11 -28.16
C ALA A 15 22.05 -25.62 -28.22
N ALA A 16 21.31 -25.24 -29.24
CA ALA A 16 20.65 -23.94 -29.27
C ALA A 16 19.62 -23.89 -28.15
N LEU A 17 19.96 -23.23 -27.03
CA LEU A 17 18.97 -22.87 -26.03
C LEU A 17 18.12 -21.73 -26.58
N ALA A 18 16.96 -22.06 -27.13
CA ALA A 18 15.84 -21.14 -27.22
C ALA A 18 15.39 -20.84 -25.80
N ALA A 19 15.77 -19.67 -25.24
CA ALA A 19 15.22 -19.14 -24.02
C ALA A 19 13.78 -18.73 -24.28
N GLY A 20 12.87 -19.68 -24.26
CA GLY A 20 11.46 -19.45 -24.09
C GLY A 20 11.26 -18.90 -22.69
N ALA A 21 10.98 -17.61 -22.56
CA ALA A 21 10.47 -17.04 -21.32
C ALA A 21 9.15 -17.75 -20.98
N GLN A 22 9.21 -18.73 -20.10
CA GLN A 22 8.03 -19.28 -19.47
C GLN A 22 7.38 -18.13 -18.67
N MET A 23 6.34 -17.56 -19.24
CA MET A 23 5.37 -16.80 -18.48
C MET A 23 4.79 -17.77 -17.46
N SER A 24 5.19 -17.60 -16.21
CA SER A 24 4.51 -18.26 -15.09
C SER A 24 3.06 -17.77 -15.13
N ASP A 25 2.17 -18.61 -15.62
CA ASP A 25 0.75 -18.50 -15.31
C ASP A 25 0.66 -18.51 -13.79
N ILE A 26 0.46 -17.32 -13.20
CA ILE A 26 0.06 -17.25 -11.81
C ILE A 26 -1.37 -17.80 -11.81
N ALA A 27 -1.46 -19.08 -11.53
CA ALA A 27 -2.72 -19.72 -11.19
C ALA A 27 -3.42 -18.86 -10.15
N PRO A 28 -4.75 -18.71 -10.22
CA PRO A 28 -5.51 -18.06 -9.16
C PRO A 28 -5.07 -18.72 -7.86
N ALA A 29 -4.65 -17.91 -6.88
CA ALA A 29 -4.15 -18.38 -5.60
C ALA A 29 -5.08 -19.51 -5.14
N ALA A 30 -4.50 -20.72 -5.09
CA ALA A 30 -5.21 -21.88 -4.61
C ALA A 30 -5.79 -21.47 -3.26
N THR A 31 -7.10 -21.59 -3.14
CA THR A 31 -7.83 -21.48 -1.90
C THR A 31 -7.24 -22.55 -0.99
N VAL A 32 -6.21 -22.18 -0.23
CA VAL A 32 -5.70 -23.02 0.85
C VAL A 32 -6.84 -23.05 1.85
N GLY A 33 -7.59 -24.13 1.80
CA GLY A 33 -8.68 -24.42 2.69
C GLY A 33 -8.17 -24.70 4.10
N HIS A 34 -7.77 -23.66 4.78
CA HIS A 34 -7.83 -23.53 6.22
C HIS A 34 -8.75 -22.35 6.46
N THR A 35 -10.02 -22.63 6.69
CA THR A 35 -10.91 -21.70 7.38
C THR A 35 -10.35 -21.51 8.80
N ARG A 36 -9.27 -20.73 8.91
CA ARG A 36 -8.81 -20.23 10.19
C ARG A 36 -9.95 -19.32 10.63
N GLU A 37 -10.64 -19.69 11.69
CA GLU A 37 -11.64 -18.82 12.30
C GLU A 37 -11.03 -17.44 12.48
N LEU A 38 -11.46 -16.47 11.66
CA LEU A 38 -11.06 -15.08 11.80
C LEU A 38 -11.72 -14.58 13.08
N TRP A 39 -10.93 -14.41 14.12
CA TRP A 39 -11.44 -13.94 15.42
C TRP A 39 -11.77 -12.46 15.28
N SER A 40 -13.06 -12.20 15.14
CA SER A 40 -13.60 -10.86 15.17
C SER A 40 -13.36 -10.22 16.54
N TYR A 41 -12.94 -8.96 16.54
CA TYR A 41 -12.74 -8.15 17.73
C TYR A 41 -13.29 -6.75 17.53
N GLY A 42 -13.69 -6.11 18.64
CA GLY A 42 -14.19 -4.74 18.60
C GLY A 42 -13.09 -3.70 18.66
N TYR A 43 -13.48 -2.45 18.78
CA TYR A 43 -12.57 -1.32 18.84
C TYR A 43 -11.80 -1.26 20.17
N PRO A 44 -10.58 -0.70 20.18
CA PRO A 44 -9.78 -0.55 21.39
C PRO A 44 -10.24 0.61 22.29
N VAL A 45 -11.27 1.34 21.90
CA VAL A 45 -11.88 2.45 22.64
C VAL A 45 -13.39 2.28 22.75
N LYS A 46 -13.99 2.82 23.82
CA LYS A 46 -15.44 2.74 24.01
C LYS A 46 -16.21 3.68 23.05
N PRO A 47 -17.41 3.27 22.60
CA PRO A 47 -18.03 1.95 22.77
C PRO A 47 -17.38 0.92 21.85
N PHE A 48 -17.10 -0.29 22.37
CA PHE A 48 -16.30 -1.30 21.68
C PHE A 48 -17.00 -1.96 20.49
N ASP A 49 -18.31 -1.96 20.51
CA ASP A 49 -19.24 -2.61 19.58
C ASP A 49 -19.86 -1.62 18.58
N ARG A 50 -19.39 -0.38 18.56
CA ARG A 50 -19.77 0.63 17.58
C ARG A 50 -18.58 1.02 16.74
N GLU A 51 -18.86 1.35 15.50
CA GLU A 51 -17.86 1.83 14.58
C GLU A 51 -17.27 3.17 15.04
N HIS A 52 -15.97 3.24 15.02
CA HIS A 52 -15.19 4.47 15.12
C HIS A 52 -14.56 4.76 13.78
N LEU A 53 -14.45 6.03 13.45
CA LEU A 53 -13.85 6.48 12.22
C LEU A 53 -12.40 5.98 12.15
N VAL A 54 -12.10 5.20 11.10
CA VAL A 54 -10.73 4.91 10.67
C VAL A 54 -10.30 6.07 9.78
N ARG A 55 -9.16 6.69 10.08
CA ARG A 55 -8.65 7.91 9.44
C ARG A 55 -7.35 7.68 8.68
N ALA A 56 -6.84 6.47 8.69
CA ALA A 56 -5.67 6.06 7.95
C ALA A 56 -5.64 4.54 7.82
N ASN A 57 -5.42 4.07 6.62
CA ASN A 57 -5.43 2.66 6.25
C ASN A 57 -4.06 2.01 6.31
N LEU A 58 -4.04 0.68 6.38
CA LEU A 58 -2.83 -0.11 6.14
C LEU A 58 -2.25 0.25 4.77
N GLY A 59 -0.96 0.54 4.73
CA GLY A 59 -0.25 0.90 3.50
C GLY A 59 -0.12 2.40 3.25
N ASP A 60 -0.84 3.26 3.96
CA ASP A 60 -0.67 4.70 3.84
C ASP A 60 0.80 5.13 3.90
N PRO A 61 1.25 6.06 3.06
CA PRO A 61 2.64 6.48 3.09
C PRO A 61 2.95 7.26 4.37
N ARG A 62 3.95 6.80 5.11
CA ARG A 62 4.50 7.49 6.27
C ARG A 62 5.85 8.09 5.91
N MET A 63 6.00 9.39 6.13
CA MET A 63 7.17 10.14 5.69
C MET A 63 7.69 11.06 6.79
N GLN A 64 8.99 11.00 6.98
CA GLN A 64 9.72 11.95 7.80
C GLN A 64 10.83 12.57 6.95
N PHE A 65 10.65 13.82 6.54
CA PHE A 65 11.63 14.53 5.73
C PHE A 65 12.82 14.97 6.58
N PHE A 66 14.00 14.94 5.98
CA PHE A 66 15.19 15.58 6.54
C PHE A 66 15.15 17.07 6.21
N GLY A 67 14.76 17.88 7.18
CA GLY A 67 14.53 19.32 7.03
C GLY A 67 13.11 19.67 6.55
N PRO A 68 12.86 20.96 6.22
CA PRO A 68 11.56 21.41 5.79
C PRO A 68 11.08 20.68 4.53
N PRO A 69 9.83 20.17 4.48
CA PRO A 69 9.29 19.55 3.29
C PRO A 69 9.10 20.61 2.20
N THR A 70 9.79 20.40 1.09
CA THR A 70 9.66 21.20 -0.12
C THR A 70 9.32 20.30 -1.30
N MET A 71 8.85 20.87 -2.42
CA MET A 71 8.66 20.09 -3.64
C MET A 71 9.95 19.36 -4.06
N ARG A 72 11.09 19.98 -3.87
CA ARG A 72 12.40 19.38 -4.20
C ARG A 72 12.72 18.18 -3.31
N THR A 73 12.49 18.25 -1.99
CA THR A 73 12.72 17.11 -1.06
C THR A 73 11.74 15.99 -1.35
N LEU A 74 10.48 16.32 -1.65
CA LEU A 74 9.44 15.39 -2.02
C LEU A 74 9.80 14.61 -3.29
N LEU A 75 10.17 15.30 -4.37
CA LEU A 75 10.55 14.68 -5.65
C LEU A 75 11.85 13.87 -5.56
N ARG A 76 12.79 14.29 -4.73
CA ARG A 76 14.03 13.53 -4.47
C ARG A 76 13.82 12.34 -3.55
N GLY A 77 12.73 12.32 -2.76
CA GLY A 77 12.49 11.32 -1.72
C GLY A 77 13.55 11.39 -0.63
N SER A 78 13.92 12.60 -0.20
CA SER A 78 14.88 12.80 0.89
C SER A 78 14.16 12.68 2.22
N GLY A 79 14.47 11.63 2.98
CA GLY A 79 13.81 11.36 4.26
C GLY A 79 13.76 9.87 4.59
N SER A 80 13.04 9.55 5.65
CA SER A 80 12.62 8.21 6.00
C SER A 80 11.20 7.96 5.49
N PHE A 81 10.98 6.80 4.89
CA PHE A 81 9.72 6.44 4.26
C PHE A 81 9.35 5.01 4.64
N SER A 82 8.10 4.83 5.07
CA SER A 82 7.57 3.53 5.49
C SER A 82 6.11 3.39 5.10
N PHE A 83 5.61 2.18 5.09
CA PHE A 83 4.18 1.91 5.00
C PHE A 83 3.55 2.00 6.39
N HIS A 84 2.33 2.51 6.46
CA HIS A 84 1.51 2.42 7.65
C HIS A 84 1.18 0.96 7.93
N GLN A 85 1.61 0.45 9.07
CA GLN A 85 1.51 -0.97 9.42
C GLN A 85 0.26 -1.31 10.24
N GLY A 86 -0.76 -0.49 10.18
CA GLY A 86 -2.00 -0.68 10.94
C GLY A 86 -3.09 0.26 10.47
N VAL A 87 -3.97 0.63 11.38
CA VAL A 87 -5.05 1.59 11.16
C VAL A 87 -5.05 2.64 12.26
N ASP A 88 -5.37 3.87 11.90
CA ASP A 88 -5.53 4.97 12.86
C ASP A 88 -7.02 5.17 13.18
N ILE A 89 -7.41 4.84 14.40
CA ILE A 89 -8.78 4.95 14.89
C ILE A 89 -8.94 6.28 15.59
N ALA A 90 -9.77 7.17 15.02
CA ALA A 90 -9.98 8.52 15.52
C ALA A 90 -10.57 8.49 16.95
N SER A 91 -9.94 9.21 17.84
CA SER A 91 -10.42 9.38 19.21
C SER A 91 -9.70 10.55 19.89
N ARG A 92 -10.31 11.18 20.88
CA ARG A 92 -9.77 12.37 21.56
C ARG A 92 -8.63 12.02 22.54
N PRO A 93 -7.69 12.92 22.78
CA PRO A 93 -6.73 12.78 23.88
C PRO A 93 -7.43 12.53 25.23
N GLY A 94 -6.79 11.73 26.07
CA GLY A 94 -7.32 11.36 27.39
C GLY A 94 -8.29 10.19 27.40
N ILE A 95 -8.79 9.75 26.23
CA ILE A 95 -9.66 8.57 26.15
C ILE A 95 -8.83 7.30 26.46
N ALA A 96 -9.41 6.42 27.28
CA ALA A 96 -8.80 5.14 27.67
C ALA A 96 -8.79 4.15 26.49
N VAL A 97 -7.67 3.47 26.34
CA VAL A 97 -7.43 2.42 25.32
C VAL A 97 -7.37 1.07 26.00
N TYR A 98 -8.01 0.08 25.42
CA TYR A 98 -8.20 -1.27 25.95
C TYR A 98 -7.64 -2.32 24.96
N PRO A 99 -7.20 -3.49 25.44
CA PRO A 99 -6.83 -4.57 24.54
C PRO A 99 -8.07 -5.10 23.79
N VAL A 100 -7.90 -5.39 22.51
CA VAL A 100 -8.95 -5.98 21.68
C VAL A 100 -9.09 -7.50 21.88
N ALA A 101 -8.09 -8.13 22.47
CA ALA A 101 -8.05 -9.55 22.83
C ALA A 101 -7.35 -9.75 24.18
N ASP A 102 -7.69 -10.81 24.89
CA ASP A 102 -6.97 -11.22 26.09
C ASP A 102 -5.52 -11.56 25.78
N GLY A 103 -4.63 -11.32 26.72
CA GLY A 103 -3.22 -11.63 26.51
C GLY A 103 -2.30 -11.16 27.61
N THR A 104 -1.01 -11.15 27.30
CA THR A 104 0.06 -10.67 28.17
C THR A 104 0.72 -9.46 27.52
N VAL A 105 0.93 -8.41 28.29
CA VAL A 105 1.72 -7.26 27.85
C VAL A 105 3.15 -7.70 27.63
N SER A 106 3.60 -7.74 26.39
CA SER A 106 4.95 -8.19 26.02
C SER A 106 5.96 -7.04 25.90
N VAL A 107 5.50 -5.83 25.57
CA VAL A 107 6.33 -4.63 25.48
C VAL A 107 5.56 -3.43 25.99
N VAL A 108 6.24 -2.57 26.75
CA VAL A 108 5.79 -1.23 27.12
C VAL A 108 6.90 -0.25 26.78
N ALA A 109 6.56 0.79 26.03
CA ALA A 109 7.45 1.90 25.71
C ALA A 109 6.76 3.25 26.02
N ASN A 110 7.44 4.37 25.78
CA ASN A 110 6.95 5.69 26.19
C ASN A 110 5.56 6.07 25.67
N GLU A 111 5.19 5.52 24.50
CA GLU A 111 3.93 5.89 23.84
C GLU A 111 3.20 4.73 23.16
N TRP A 112 3.58 3.50 23.48
CA TRP A 112 2.90 2.33 22.92
C TRP A 112 3.04 1.08 23.81
N VAL A 113 2.12 0.15 23.60
CA VAL A 113 2.06 -1.13 24.29
C VAL A 113 1.85 -2.23 23.26
N ARG A 114 2.53 -3.39 23.43
CA ARG A 114 2.25 -4.61 22.68
C ARG A 114 1.65 -5.65 23.61
N VAL A 115 0.54 -6.23 23.17
CA VAL A 115 -0.11 -7.36 23.83
C VAL A 115 0.07 -8.60 22.98
N SER A 116 0.64 -9.67 23.54
CA SER A 116 0.72 -10.99 22.93
C SER A 116 -0.51 -11.79 23.32
N SER A 117 -1.28 -12.21 22.32
CA SER A 117 -2.55 -12.94 22.47
C SER A 117 -2.45 -14.37 21.96
N GLY A 118 -3.46 -15.18 22.19
CA GLY A 118 -3.51 -16.56 21.73
C GLY A 118 -3.34 -16.71 20.21
N GLY A 119 -2.89 -17.88 19.78
CA GLY A 119 -2.72 -18.20 18.35
C GLY A 119 -1.57 -17.49 17.64
N GLY A 120 -0.59 -16.96 18.38
CA GLY A 120 0.57 -16.25 17.80
C GLY A 120 0.25 -14.86 17.29
N ARG A 121 -0.86 -14.29 17.71
CA ARG A 121 -1.27 -12.92 17.36
C ARG A 121 -0.68 -11.94 18.36
N GLN A 122 -0.34 -10.74 17.87
CA GLN A 122 0.09 -9.61 18.69
C GLN A 122 -0.64 -8.36 18.23
N PHE A 123 -0.89 -7.47 19.19
CA PHE A 123 -1.51 -6.18 18.92
C PHE A 123 -0.67 -5.06 19.52
N GLU A 124 -0.38 -4.03 18.72
CA GLU A 124 0.25 -2.80 19.18
C GLU A 124 -0.76 -1.66 19.23
N TYR A 125 -0.65 -0.88 20.30
CA TYR A 125 -1.48 0.30 20.58
C TYR A 125 -0.56 1.50 20.74
N TRP A 126 -0.47 2.34 19.72
CA TRP A 126 0.41 3.51 19.70
C TRP A 126 -0.34 4.80 20.04
N HIS A 127 0.45 5.84 20.35
CA HIS A 127 0.00 7.18 20.73
C HIS A 127 -0.77 7.21 22.04
N ILE A 128 -0.41 6.32 22.95
CA ILE A 128 -0.99 6.27 24.30
C ILE A 128 0.07 6.60 25.36
N ARG A 129 -0.37 7.01 26.53
CA ARG A 129 0.42 7.03 27.77
C ARG A 129 0.11 5.73 28.49
N PRO A 130 1.02 4.74 28.50
CA PRO A 130 0.80 3.46 29.15
C PRO A 130 0.56 3.58 30.65
N VAL A 131 -0.30 2.69 31.20
CA VAL A 131 -0.53 2.52 32.64
C VAL A 131 -0.35 1.07 33.08
N VAL A 132 0.08 0.20 32.18
CA VAL A 132 0.38 -1.22 32.39
C VAL A 132 1.88 -1.45 32.41
N ARG A 133 2.30 -2.65 32.83
CA ARG A 133 3.71 -3.09 32.85
C ARG A 133 3.91 -4.37 32.03
N THR A 134 5.11 -4.57 31.54
CA THR A 134 5.50 -5.82 30.87
C THR A 134 5.28 -7.01 31.80
N GLY A 135 4.75 -8.11 31.24
CA GLY A 135 4.36 -9.32 31.97
C GLY A 135 2.95 -9.27 32.58
N GLN A 136 2.26 -8.12 32.55
CA GLN A 136 0.90 -8.02 33.06
C GLN A 136 -0.08 -8.77 32.18
N GLN A 137 -0.94 -9.60 32.81
CA GLN A 137 -2.11 -10.18 32.15
C GLN A 137 -3.17 -9.11 31.93
N VAL A 138 -3.77 -9.09 30.76
CA VAL A 138 -4.80 -8.11 30.39
C VAL A 138 -6.00 -8.81 29.80
N THR A 139 -7.18 -8.31 30.14
CA THR A 139 -8.47 -8.82 29.67
C THR A 139 -9.05 -7.81 28.67
N ALA A 140 -9.48 -8.33 27.52
CA ALA A 140 -10.08 -7.55 26.45
C ALA A 140 -11.23 -6.68 26.96
N ARG A 141 -11.27 -5.43 26.53
CA ARG A 141 -12.33 -4.45 26.87
C ARG A 141 -12.49 -4.12 28.36
N GLN A 142 -11.64 -4.66 29.22
CA GLN A 142 -11.69 -4.45 30.68
C GLN A 142 -10.43 -3.73 31.19
N THR A 143 -9.24 -4.21 30.84
CA THR A 143 -7.98 -3.63 31.31
C THR A 143 -7.66 -2.34 30.55
N VAL A 144 -7.44 -1.24 31.24
CA VAL A 144 -6.95 -0.01 30.60
C VAL A 144 -5.46 -0.17 30.32
N LEU A 145 -5.06 -0.15 29.05
CA LEU A 145 -3.65 -0.17 28.62
C LEU A 145 -2.97 1.19 28.80
N GLY A 146 -3.71 2.24 28.59
CA GLY A 146 -3.24 3.62 28.64
C GLY A 146 -4.30 4.60 28.18
N HIS A 147 -3.90 5.86 28.00
CA HIS A 147 -4.78 6.92 27.52
C HIS A 147 -4.16 7.60 26.30
N ILE A 148 -4.98 7.93 25.31
CA ILE A 148 -4.52 8.64 24.11
C ILE A 148 -3.85 9.94 24.54
N ARG A 149 -2.63 10.17 24.04
CA ARG A 149 -1.86 11.38 24.35
C ARG A 149 -2.10 12.50 23.32
N ALA A 150 -2.11 13.73 23.81
CA ALA A 150 -2.08 14.89 22.92
C ALA A 150 -0.70 14.98 22.23
N PRO A 151 -0.65 15.44 20.95
CA PRO A 151 -1.74 15.90 20.10
C PRO A 151 -2.31 14.82 19.13
N SER A 152 -2.11 13.54 19.41
CA SER A 152 -2.31 12.47 18.42
C SER A 152 -3.76 12.30 17.92
N ASN A 153 -4.78 12.62 18.74
CA ASN A 153 -6.20 12.52 18.38
C ASN A 153 -6.63 11.17 17.76
N HIS A 154 -5.92 10.07 18.05
CA HIS A 154 -6.22 8.73 17.61
C HIS A 154 -5.41 7.70 18.40
N VAL A 155 -5.84 6.45 18.34
CA VAL A 155 -5.01 5.30 18.64
C VAL A 155 -4.65 4.61 17.33
N HIS A 156 -3.36 4.35 17.12
CA HIS A 156 -2.92 3.49 16.04
C HIS A 156 -2.94 2.04 16.51
N LEU A 157 -3.61 1.18 15.77
CA LEU A 157 -3.73 -0.26 16.03
C LEU A 157 -3.01 -1.04 14.94
N THR A 158 -1.97 -1.80 15.32
CA THR A 158 -1.36 -2.81 14.45
C THR A 158 -1.73 -4.20 14.94
N GLU A 159 -2.14 -5.07 14.05
CA GLU A 159 -2.28 -6.50 14.28
C GLU A 159 -1.14 -7.25 13.59
N PHE A 160 -0.49 -8.16 14.30
CA PHE A 160 0.54 -9.05 13.75
C PHE A 160 0.08 -10.50 13.77
N GLU A 161 0.33 -11.20 12.67
CA GLU A 161 0.24 -12.65 12.57
C GLU A 161 1.55 -13.21 12.00
N GLY A 162 2.16 -14.16 12.72
CA GLY A 162 3.44 -14.74 12.28
C GLY A 162 4.55 -13.69 12.12
N GLY A 163 4.53 -12.61 12.91
CA GLY A 163 5.49 -11.53 12.86
C GLY A 163 5.28 -10.51 11.71
N ARG A 164 4.20 -10.63 10.94
CA ARG A 164 3.87 -9.68 9.86
C ARG A 164 2.65 -8.84 10.25
N ALA A 165 2.73 -7.55 9.99
CA ALA A 165 1.57 -6.68 10.11
C ALA A 165 0.52 -7.08 9.06
N VAL A 166 -0.71 -7.30 9.50
CA VAL A 166 -1.86 -7.69 8.68
C VAL A 166 -2.93 -6.62 8.72
N ASN A 167 -3.80 -6.62 7.71
CA ASN A 167 -4.83 -5.59 7.62
C ASN A 167 -5.97 -5.84 8.62
N PRO A 168 -6.14 -4.98 9.64
CA PRO A 168 -7.20 -5.13 10.64
C PRO A 168 -8.62 -4.99 10.06
N LEU A 169 -8.75 -4.35 8.90
CA LEU A 169 -10.06 -4.10 8.27
C LEU A 169 -10.57 -5.26 7.40
N VAL A 170 -9.81 -6.35 7.28
CA VAL A 170 -10.32 -7.56 6.60
C VAL A 170 -11.60 -8.04 7.29
N PRO A 171 -12.65 -8.43 6.53
CA PRO A 171 -13.86 -9.00 7.13
C PRO A 171 -13.55 -10.11 8.14
N GLY A 172 -14.16 -10.04 9.33
CA GLY A 172 -13.92 -10.99 10.42
C GLY A 172 -12.76 -10.60 11.36
N ARG A 173 -12.19 -9.38 11.26
CA ARG A 173 -11.23 -8.81 12.20
C ARG A 173 -11.86 -7.66 12.99
N LEU A 174 -11.38 -6.42 12.84
CA LEU A 174 -11.97 -5.25 13.49
C LEU A 174 -13.42 -5.06 13.02
N THR A 175 -14.35 -5.09 13.96
CA THR A 175 -15.80 -5.03 13.65
C THR A 175 -16.57 -4.29 14.74
N PRO A 176 -17.67 -3.57 14.38
CA PRO A 176 -18.14 -3.33 13.02
C PRO A 176 -17.23 -2.37 12.25
N TYR A 177 -17.09 -2.56 10.95
CA TYR A 177 -16.47 -1.61 10.03
C TYR A 177 -17.24 -1.61 8.71
N HIS A 178 -17.78 -0.49 8.32
CA HIS A 178 -18.54 -0.30 7.11
C HIS A 178 -17.85 0.76 6.25
N ASP A 179 -17.73 0.46 4.97
CA ASP A 179 -17.28 1.41 4.00
C ASP A 179 -18.11 1.26 2.73
N SER A 180 -18.72 2.34 2.32
CA SER A 180 -19.54 2.45 1.10
C SER A 180 -19.01 3.50 0.14
N THR A 181 -17.91 4.14 0.50
CA THR A 181 -17.25 5.16 -0.32
C THR A 181 -16.40 4.48 -1.39
N ARG A 182 -16.48 4.96 -2.61
CA ARG A 182 -15.68 4.40 -3.71
C ARG A 182 -14.34 5.13 -3.79
N PRO A 183 -13.23 4.41 -3.91
CA PRO A 183 -11.94 5.02 -4.23
C PRO A 183 -11.99 5.83 -5.52
N THR A 184 -11.14 6.82 -5.62
CA THR A 184 -11.03 7.69 -6.79
C THR A 184 -9.65 7.57 -7.41
N VAL A 185 -9.58 7.23 -8.70
CA VAL A 185 -8.36 7.41 -9.50
C VAL A 185 -8.40 8.82 -10.08
N ARG A 186 -7.55 9.73 -9.58
CA ARG A 186 -7.57 11.15 -9.92
C ARG A 186 -6.81 11.49 -11.18
N ALA A 187 -5.71 10.78 -11.41
CA ALA A 187 -4.87 10.98 -12.58
C ALA A 187 -4.11 9.72 -12.95
N ILE A 188 -3.83 9.58 -14.24
CA ILE A 188 -2.93 8.56 -14.79
C ILE A 188 -1.87 9.29 -15.61
N MET A 189 -0.60 8.96 -15.43
CA MET A 189 0.52 9.68 -16.01
C MET A 189 1.54 8.72 -16.61
N PHE A 190 2.08 9.07 -17.77
CA PHE A 190 3.31 8.47 -18.28
C PHE A 190 4.49 9.35 -17.88
N ARG A 191 5.57 8.77 -17.37
CA ARG A 191 6.78 9.49 -16.98
C ARG A 191 8.00 8.90 -17.66
N ARG A 192 8.96 9.75 -18.00
CA ARG A 192 10.30 9.32 -18.42
C ARG A 192 11.02 8.70 -17.23
N ARG A 193 11.61 7.55 -17.44
CA ARG A 193 12.31 6.81 -16.36
C ARG A 193 13.58 7.50 -15.87
N ASP A 194 14.28 8.20 -16.77
CA ASP A 194 15.54 8.87 -16.50
C ASP A 194 15.38 10.16 -15.69
N SER A 195 14.31 10.89 -15.93
CA SER A 195 14.10 12.23 -15.37
C SER A 195 12.84 12.39 -14.53
N GLY A 196 11.94 11.39 -14.54
CA GLY A 196 10.62 11.50 -13.91
C GLY A 196 9.69 12.53 -14.58
N ARG A 197 10.14 13.12 -15.72
CA ARG A 197 9.34 14.10 -16.45
C ARG A 197 8.09 13.44 -17.03
N GLU A 198 6.96 14.09 -16.84
CA GLU A 198 5.69 13.65 -17.41
C GLU A 198 5.70 13.75 -18.94
N LEU A 199 5.10 12.77 -19.59
CA LEU A 199 4.95 12.68 -21.02
C LEU A 199 3.50 12.96 -21.41
N LEU A 200 3.31 13.61 -22.53
CA LEU A 200 1.99 13.81 -23.10
C LEU A 200 1.42 12.45 -23.55
N PRO A 201 0.17 12.13 -23.20
CA PRO A 201 -0.42 10.83 -23.53
C PRO A 201 -0.64 10.63 -25.04
N ASN A 202 -0.71 11.71 -25.81
CA ASN A 202 -0.82 11.62 -27.28
C ASN A 202 0.50 11.30 -27.98
N PHE A 203 1.61 11.16 -27.24
CA PHE A 203 2.91 10.84 -27.80
C PHE A 203 3.77 10.03 -26.82
N VAL A 204 3.47 8.73 -26.70
CA VAL A 204 4.21 7.84 -25.80
C VAL A 204 5.08 6.89 -26.60
N ARG A 205 6.38 6.79 -26.27
CA ARG A 205 7.31 5.87 -26.96
C ARG A 205 8.41 5.34 -26.05
N GLY A 206 8.87 4.12 -26.36
CA GLY A 206 9.98 3.49 -25.68
C GLY A 206 9.63 3.04 -24.26
N ALA A 207 10.65 2.96 -23.41
CA ALA A 207 10.48 2.53 -22.02
C ALA A 207 10.05 3.70 -21.14
N VAL A 208 8.87 3.61 -20.53
CA VAL A 208 8.27 4.62 -19.67
C VAL A 208 7.87 4.04 -18.32
N GLU A 209 7.64 4.88 -17.34
CA GLU A 209 6.96 4.54 -16.10
C GLU A 209 5.49 4.94 -16.22
N ILE A 210 4.58 4.09 -15.74
CA ILE A 210 3.16 4.42 -15.58
C ILE A 210 2.89 4.66 -14.10
N VAL A 211 2.29 5.80 -13.78
CA VAL A 211 1.93 6.21 -12.42
C VAL A 211 0.45 6.56 -12.38
N ALA A 212 -0.22 6.18 -11.30
CA ALA A 212 -1.57 6.67 -11.02
C ALA A 212 -1.59 7.43 -9.68
N ASP A 213 -2.34 8.53 -9.63
CA ASP A 213 -2.76 9.17 -8.40
C ASP A 213 -4.13 8.63 -8.04
N ALA A 214 -4.21 7.86 -6.95
CA ALA A 214 -5.45 7.24 -6.50
C ALA A 214 -5.59 7.37 -4.99
N GLU A 215 -6.80 7.67 -4.53
CA GLU A 215 -7.11 7.83 -3.13
C GLU A 215 -8.44 7.17 -2.78
N ASP A 216 -8.58 6.86 -1.53
CA ASP A 216 -9.82 6.46 -0.90
C ASP A 216 -10.25 7.52 0.12
N MET A 217 -11.48 7.49 0.53
CA MET A 217 -12.01 8.38 1.56
C MET A 217 -12.81 7.54 2.54
N PRO A 218 -12.58 7.68 3.84
CA PRO A 218 -13.38 6.95 4.81
C PRO A 218 -14.85 7.35 4.68
N THR A 219 -15.74 6.40 4.93
CA THR A 219 -17.17 6.69 5.00
C THR A 219 -17.44 7.72 6.11
N ASP A 220 -18.26 8.72 5.82
CA ASP A 220 -18.61 9.83 6.74
C ASP A 220 -17.42 10.68 7.24
N PRO A 221 -16.60 11.24 6.31
CA PRO A 221 -15.45 12.06 6.69
C PRO A 221 -15.82 13.39 7.35
N GLY A 222 -17.10 13.74 7.35
CA GLY A 222 -17.58 15.07 7.76
C GLY A 222 -17.56 15.36 9.25
N ARG A 223 -17.41 14.35 10.10
CA ARG A 223 -17.55 14.51 11.56
C ARG A 223 -16.27 14.84 12.30
N VAL A 224 -15.12 14.71 11.67
CA VAL A 224 -13.81 14.98 12.29
C VAL A 224 -12.90 15.77 11.36
N GLU A 225 -12.38 16.87 11.90
CA GLU A 225 -11.55 17.82 11.13
C GLU A 225 -10.24 17.24 10.61
N TRP A 226 -9.79 16.11 11.16
CA TRP A 226 -8.51 15.46 10.88
C TRP A 226 -8.63 14.21 10.03
N CYS A 227 -9.74 14.01 9.32
CA CYS A 227 -9.91 12.94 8.37
C CYS A 227 -9.58 13.43 6.96
N GLY A 228 -8.66 12.75 6.31
CA GLY A 228 -8.20 13.04 4.95
C GLY A 228 -8.27 11.80 4.06
N PRO A 229 -7.83 11.93 2.81
CA PRO A 229 -7.70 10.80 1.93
C PRO A 229 -6.75 9.73 2.50
N GLU A 230 -7.03 8.50 2.14
CA GLU A 230 -6.33 7.29 2.53
C GLU A 230 -5.89 6.50 1.28
N THR A 231 -5.09 5.46 1.47
CA THR A 231 -4.70 4.60 0.36
C THR A 231 -5.79 3.56 0.05
N PRO A 232 -6.10 3.30 -1.24
CA PRO A 232 -6.90 2.15 -1.62
C PRO A 232 -6.21 0.82 -1.25
N ALA A 233 -6.99 -0.23 -1.00
CA ALA A 233 -6.46 -1.53 -0.63
C ALA A 233 -5.89 -2.32 -1.82
N LEU A 234 -6.40 -2.07 -3.04
CA LEU A 234 -5.96 -2.76 -4.26
C LEU A 234 -5.95 -1.79 -5.43
N ILE A 235 -4.89 -1.83 -6.24
CA ILE A 235 -4.84 -1.11 -7.52
C ILE A 235 -4.48 -2.09 -8.62
N THR A 236 -5.32 -2.13 -9.66
CA THR A 236 -5.12 -2.93 -10.86
C THR A 236 -5.12 -2.05 -12.10
N TRP A 237 -4.53 -2.55 -13.17
CA TRP A 237 -4.52 -1.85 -14.45
C TRP A 237 -4.44 -2.82 -15.62
N HIS A 238 -4.90 -2.38 -16.78
CA HIS A 238 -4.78 -3.10 -18.07
C HIS A 238 -4.76 -2.12 -19.24
N VAL A 239 -4.37 -2.60 -20.42
CA VAL A 239 -4.43 -1.82 -21.64
C VAL A 239 -5.30 -2.54 -22.66
N ARG A 240 -6.19 -1.80 -23.33
CA ARG A 240 -7.00 -2.28 -24.43
C ARG A 240 -6.82 -1.42 -25.69
N SER A 241 -7.01 -2.02 -26.86
CA SER A 241 -7.09 -1.28 -28.10
C SER A 241 -8.36 -0.41 -28.11
N ILE A 242 -8.43 0.54 -29.02
CA ILE A 242 -9.62 1.38 -29.22
C ILE A 242 -10.88 0.54 -29.59
N THR A 243 -10.69 -0.68 -30.11
CA THR A 243 -11.79 -1.63 -30.39
C THR A 243 -12.18 -2.47 -29.17
N GLY A 244 -11.61 -2.20 -28.00
CA GLY A 244 -11.89 -2.91 -26.75
C GLY A 244 -11.09 -4.19 -26.51
N ARG A 245 -10.29 -4.66 -27.51
CA ARG A 245 -9.47 -5.88 -27.34
C ARG A 245 -8.37 -5.64 -26.32
N LEU A 246 -8.27 -6.54 -25.32
CA LEU A 246 -7.22 -6.52 -24.31
C LEU A 246 -5.85 -6.78 -24.98
N VAL A 247 -4.91 -5.84 -24.84
CA VAL A 247 -3.55 -5.93 -25.40
C VAL A 247 -2.49 -6.08 -24.32
N VAL A 248 -2.77 -5.60 -23.11
CA VAL A 248 -2.04 -5.93 -21.89
C VAL A 248 -3.06 -6.45 -20.89
N PRO A 249 -2.92 -7.70 -20.42
CA PRO A 249 -3.86 -8.28 -19.47
C PRO A 249 -3.85 -7.50 -18.15
N GLN A 250 -4.90 -7.69 -17.34
CA GLN A 250 -5.00 -7.06 -16.03
C GLN A 250 -3.80 -7.46 -15.15
N ARG A 251 -3.21 -6.46 -14.51
CA ARG A 251 -2.08 -6.60 -13.60
C ARG A 251 -2.39 -5.94 -12.27
N ILE A 252 -1.89 -6.52 -11.20
CA ILE A 252 -1.92 -5.93 -9.87
C ILE A 252 -0.69 -5.04 -9.73
N ALA A 253 -0.89 -3.78 -9.40
CA ALA A 253 0.17 -2.83 -9.07
C ALA A 253 0.41 -2.77 -7.56
N VAL A 254 -0.67 -2.78 -6.77
CA VAL A 254 -0.64 -2.67 -5.31
C VAL A 254 -1.68 -3.61 -4.73
N ASP A 255 -1.33 -4.33 -3.67
CA ASP A 255 -2.25 -5.16 -2.92
C ASP A 255 -1.95 -5.08 -1.41
N PHE A 256 -2.70 -4.23 -0.72
CA PHE A 256 -2.66 -4.05 0.73
C PHE A 256 -3.85 -4.72 1.45
N ARG A 257 -4.60 -5.55 0.74
CA ARG A 257 -5.78 -6.20 1.32
C ARG A 257 -5.43 -7.11 2.50
N THR A 258 -4.26 -7.70 2.50
CA THR A 258 -3.85 -8.62 3.57
C THR A 258 -2.68 -8.09 4.40
N ALA A 259 -1.66 -7.54 3.77
CA ALA A 259 -0.44 -7.08 4.42
C ALA A 259 0.29 -6.06 3.53
N VAL A 260 1.23 -5.33 4.11
CA VAL A 260 2.13 -4.45 3.37
C VAL A 260 3.47 -5.13 3.07
N PRO A 261 4.16 -4.74 2.00
CA PRO A 261 5.55 -5.14 1.77
C PRO A 261 6.49 -4.49 2.81
N PRO A 262 7.74 -4.95 2.91
CA PRO A 262 8.72 -4.30 3.79
C PRO A 262 9.00 -2.86 3.33
N ASP A 263 9.38 -1.98 4.27
CA ASP A 263 9.62 -0.56 4.00
C ASP A 263 10.70 -0.31 2.93
N SER A 264 11.65 -1.23 2.77
CA SER A 264 12.63 -1.19 1.68
C SER A 264 12.00 -1.19 0.29
N ALA A 265 10.77 -1.69 0.16
CA ALA A 265 10.00 -1.69 -1.08
C ALA A 265 9.16 -0.42 -1.29
N PHE A 266 9.23 0.57 -0.39
CA PHE A 266 8.39 1.77 -0.46
C PHE A 266 8.42 2.43 -1.86
N TRP A 267 9.61 2.64 -2.41
CA TRP A 267 9.78 3.27 -3.72
C TRP A 267 9.57 2.33 -4.91
N SER A 268 9.27 1.07 -4.68
CA SER A 268 8.75 0.17 -5.74
C SER A 268 7.23 0.23 -5.86
N VAL A 269 6.54 0.65 -4.80
CA VAL A 269 5.09 0.84 -4.74
C VAL A 269 4.72 2.28 -5.03
N TYR A 270 5.30 3.22 -4.28
CA TYR A 270 5.03 4.64 -4.43
C TYR A 270 6.00 5.31 -5.40
N ALA A 271 5.49 6.25 -6.20
CA ALA A 271 6.30 7.09 -7.07
C ALA A 271 6.78 8.35 -6.33
N ARG A 272 7.87 8.94 -6.83
CA ARG A 272 8.37 10.23 -6.33
C ARG A 272 7.30 11.31 -6.47
N GLY A 273 7.13 12.11 -5.45
CA GLY A 273 6.05 13.10 -5.35
C GLY A 273 4.88 12.65 -4.49
N THR A 274 4.87 11.40 -3.99
CA THR A 274 3.89 10.94 -3.00
C THR A 274 4.07 11.66 -1.68
N TYR A 275 2.96 12.09 -1.08
CA TYR A 275 2.92 12.61 0.28
C TYR A 275 1.53 12.47 0.89
N GLN A 276 1.47 12.34 2.20
CA GLN A 276 0.22 12.30 2.96
C GLN A 276 0.28 13.35 4.06
N ASN A 277 -0.76 14.18 4.17
CA ASN A 277 -1.00 15.08 5.30
C ASN A 277 0.22 15.86 5.78
N GLN A 278 1.14 16.21 4.88
CA GLN A 278 2.36 16.96 5.19
C GLN A 278 2.20 18.42 4.85
N THR A 279 2.78 19.28 5.68
CA THR A 279 2.91 20.70 5.37
C THR A 279 3.90 20.87 4.23
N ILE A 280 3.41 21.26 3.06
CA ILE A 280 4.24 21.56 1.89
C ILE A 280 4.23 23.05 1.64
N PHE A 281 5.36 23.62 1.23
CA PHE A 281 5.54 25.03 0.89
C PHE A 281 5.33 26.03 2.03
N GLY A 282 5.73 25.67 3.26
CA GLY A 282 5.61 26.57 4.42
C GLY A 282 4.19 26.87 4.87
N ARG A 283 3.20 26.16 4.35
CA ARG A 283 1.82 26.23 4.84
C ARG A 283 1.71 25.46 6.16
N HIS A 284 0.88 25.93 7.06
CA HIS A 284 0.62 25.22 8.29
C HIS A 284 0.02 23.83 8.00
N TYR A 285 0.40 22.85 8.81
CA TYR A 285 -0.17 21.51 8.74
C TYR A 285 -1.69 21.58 8.86
N SER A 286 -2.38 20.99 7.90
CA SER A 286 -3.83 20.87 7.91
C SER A 286 -4.20 19.44 7.47
N TYR A 287 -4.98 18.78 8.30
CA TYR A 287 -5.52 17.46 7.97
C TYR A 287 -6.46 17.49 6.76
N ARG A 288 -6.94 18.66 6.39
CA ARG A 288 -7.76 18.87 5.18
C ARG A 288 -6.94 19.00 3.90
N GLN A 289 -5.60 19.06 4.00
CA GLN A 289 -4.78 19.09 2.81
C GLN A 289 -4.77 17.70 2.17
N ARG A 290 -5.24 17.63 0.93
CA ARG A 290 -5.12 16.42 0.14
C ARG A 290 -3.66 16.06 -0.02
N GLY A 291 -3.33 14.80 0.24
CA GLY A 291 -2.10 14.18 -0.16
C GLY A 291 -2.01 13.98 -1.67
N ALA A 292 -0.92 13.40 -2.13
CA ALA A 292 -0.79 12.81 -3.45
C ALA A 292 -0.34 11.36 -3.26
N TYR A 293 -1.20 10.43 -3.63
CA TYR A 293 -0.96 9.00 -3.49
C TYR A 293 -0.58 8.44 -4.86
N LEU A 294 0.69 8.64 -5.22
CA LEU A 294 1.22 8.30 -6.54
C LEU A 294 1.75 6.86 -6.54
N PHE A 295 1.02 5.96 -7.16
CA PHE A 295 1.37 4.55 -7.25
C PHE A 295 2.08 4.23 -8.56
N LYS A 296 3.13 3.42 -8.49
CA LYS A 296 3.78 2.85 -9.67
C LYS A 296 2.98 1.68 -10.20
N LEU A 297 2.31 1.86 -11.32
CA LEU A 297 1.57 0.79 -11.98
C LEU A 297 2.52 -0.14 -12.75
N ALA A 298 3.46 0.45 -13.47
CA ALA A 298 4.49 -0.24 -14.22
C ALA A 298 5.76 0.62 -14.25
N PRO A 299 6.81 0.26 -13.47
CA PRO A 299 8.09 0.99 -13.50
C PRO A 299 8.84 0.81 -14.82
N HIS A 300 8.46 -0.19 -15.61
CA HIS A 300 9.09 -0.56 -16.88
C HIS A 300 8.03 -0.97 -17.91
N PHE A 301 7.26 0.00 -18.40
CA PHE A 301 6.34 -0.24 -19.52
C PHE A 301 7.04 0.08 -20.84
N ASP A 302 7.28 -0.94 -21.65
CA ASP A 302 7.92 -0.76 -22.95
C ASP A 302 6.89 -0.73 -24.06
N THR A 303 6.63 0.46 -24.62
CA THR A 303 5.67 0.64 -25.69
C THR A 303 6.07 -0.09 -26.98
N ARG A 304 7.34 -0.47 -27.15
CA ARG A 304 7.81 -1.23 -28.35
C ARG A 304 7.16 -2.60 -28.43
N ALA A 305 6.63 -3.14 -27.34
CA ALA A 305 5.80 -4.35 -27.34
C ALA A 305 4.40 -4.12 -27.97
N LEU A 306 4.01 -2.88 -28.21
CA LEU A 306 2.76 -2.50 -28.84
C LEU A 306 3.02 -1.99 -30.25
N ARG A 307 2.06 -2.19 -31.17
CA ARG A 307 2.07 -1.51 -32.47
C ARG A 307 1.77 -0.04 -32.28
N ASP A 308 2.23 0.81 -33.24
CA ASP A 308 1.81 2.21 -33.26
C ASP A 308 0.30 2.29 -33.38
N GLY A 309 -0.32 3.19 -32.61
CA GLY A 309 -1.76 3.32 -32.56
C GLY A 309 -2.30 3.89 -31.26
N VAL A 310 -3.61 3.94 -31.15
CA VAL A 310 -4.35 4.48 -30.01
C VAL A 310 -4.81 3.35 -29.10
N TYR A 311 -4.65 3.58 -27.81
CA TYR A 311 -4.96 2.62 -26.74
C TYR A 311 -5.66 3.32 -25.57
N ASP A 312 -6.40 2.54 -24.80
CA ASP A 312 -6.96 2.95 -23.52
C ASP A 312 -6.24 2.20 -22.38
N LEU A 313 -5.60 2.95 -21.48
CA LEU A 313 -5.08 2.46 -20.22
C LEU A 313 -6.17 2.64 -19.16
N VAL A 314 -6.63 1.54 -18.60
CA VAL A 314 -7.66 1.52 -17.54
C VAL A 314 -6.99 1.21 -16.21
N VAL A 315 -7.26 2.03 -15.22
CA VAL A 315 -6.81 1.84 -13.83
C VAL A 315 -8.02 1.72 -12.94
N THR A 316 -8.01 0.72 -12.06
CA THR A 316 -9.08 0.50 -11.07
C THR A 316 -8.47 0.46 -9.68
N ALA A 317 -8.99 1.29 -8.80
CA ALA A 317 -8.74 1.26 -7.36
C ALA A 317 -9.92 0.57 -6.66
N THR A 318 -9.60 -0.23 -5.65
CA THR A 318 -10.60 -0.98 -4.85
C THR A 318 -10.24 -0.82 -3.37
N ASP A 319 -11.23 -0.52 -2.53
CA ASP A 319 -11.06 -0.49 -1.08
C ASP A 319 -11.09 -1.88 -0.45
N ILE A 320 -11.00 -1.93 0.87
CA ILE A 320 -11.01 -3.21 1.61
C ILE A 320 -12.40 -3.86 1.65
N ARG A 321 -13.47 -3.14 1.33
CA ARG A 321 -14.86 -3.65 1.27
C ARG A 321 -15.30 -4.02 -0.13
N GLY A 322 -14.46 -3.75 -1.15
CA GLY A 322 -14.72 -4.12 -2.53
C GLY A 322 -15.40 -3.01 -3.35
N ASN A 323 -15.57 -1.79 -2.79
CA ASN A 323 -16.02 -0.67 -3.60
C ASN A 323 -14.92 -0.29 -4.59
N THR A 324 -15.31 0.05 -5.82
CA THR A 324 -14.36 0.29 -6.90
C THR A 324 -14.57 1.64 -7.57
N GLY A 325 -13.47 2.30 -7.91
CA GLY A 325 -13.44 3.46 -8.78
C GLY A 325 -12.41 3.26 -9.89
N SER A 326 -12.73 3.70 -11.10
CA SER A 326 -11.87 3.49 -12.27
C SER A 326 -11.71 4.77 -13.08
N GLN A 327 -10.55 4.90 -13.72
CA GLN A 327 -10.27 5.94 -14.71
C GLN A 327 -9.64 5.32 -15.95
N THR A 328 -9.93 5.90 -17.10
CA THR A 328 -9.33 5.54 -18.39
C THR A 328 -8.54 6.71 -18.93
N LEU A 329 -7.28 6.46 -19.30
CA LEU A 329 -6.45 7.40 -20.05
C LEU A 329 -6.26 6.88 -21.46
N ARG A 330 -6.73 7.64 -22.46
CA ARG A 330 -6.40 7.37 -23.86
C ARG A 330 -5.01 7.85 -24.17
N PHE A 331 -4.22 7.01 -24.85
CA PHE A 331 -2.85 7.34 -25.22
C PHE A 331 -2.50 6.82 -26.61
N THR A 332 -1.48 7.45 -27.22
CA THR A 332 -1.02 7.08 -28.56
C THR A 332 0.43 6.62 -28.51
N VAL A 333 0.70 5.46 -29.03
CA VAL A 333 2.05 4.87 -29.17
C VAL A 333 2.62 5.28 -30.53
N HIS A 334 3.84 5.84 -30.50
CA HIS A 334 4.61 6.26 -31.67
C HIS A 334 6.03 5.69 -31.61
N ASN A 335 6.21 4.39 -31.88
CA ASN A 335 7.53 3.75 -31.88
C ASN A 335 8.30 3.99 -33.19
N ARG A 336 7.57 4.11 -34.31
CA ARG A 336 8.12 4.32 -35.65
C ARG A 336 8.05 5.81 -35.96
N GLY A 337 9.17 6.49 -35.92
CA GLY A 337 9.26 7.90 -36.26
C GLY A 337 10.46 8.55 -35.62
N GLY A 338 11.57 8.61 -36.35
CA GLY A 338 12.65 9.53 -36.03
C GLY A 338 12.10 10.97 -36.03
N TRP A 339 12.64 11.81 -35.16
CA TRP A 339 12.46 13.26 -35.30
C TRP A 339 12.91 13.65 -36.70
N ARG A 340 12.02 14.15 -37.53
CA ARG A 340 12.39 14.99 -38.66
C ARG A 340 12.46 16.42 -38.19
#